data_25f8ef29a8d38583f0b05e1f5967aa4b
#
_entry.id   25f8ef29a8d38583f0b05e1f5967aa4b
#
_cell.length_a   1.000
_cell.length_b   1.000
_cell.length_c   1.000
_cell.angle_alpha   90.00
_cell.angle_beta   90.00
_cell.angle_gamma   90.00
#
_symmetry.space_group_name_H-M   'P 1'
#
loop_
_entity.id
_entity.type
_entity.pdbx_description
1 polymer ?
#
loop_
_entity_poly.entity_id
_entity_poly.type
_entity_poly.pdbx_seq_one_letter_code
_entity_poly.pdbx_strand_id
1 'polypeptide(L)'
;MGQLILVRHGQASFGAEDYDQLSDLGHRQGHRLGEYWREASQSPERSDALHFDAVLMGSLKRHRQTWEAIAEGAKLQMTPEIWPGLNEYDSHALIDTVHPEPLAKPDTPEMYKHHFRLLRTGLQKWMAGETQPKGMPTFAAFSGGIQAVLQHVREAHQGRVLIVSSGGPIATAVSQVLAAPSETAIELNLRIRNTAVTEFAFTPKRHMLLSYNNLPHLDGSSYQGWTTYS
;
A
#
# COMPACT_ATOMS: atom_id res chain seq x y z
N MET A 1 -12.57 11.35 17.30
CA MET A 1 -12.16 10.04 16.71
C MET A 1 -11.64 10.37 15.32
N GLY A 2 -10.40 10.00 15.02
CA GLY A 2 -9.80 10.28 13.73
C GLY A 2 -10.05 9.16 12.72
N GLN A 3 -9.75 9.45 11.45
CA GLN A 3 -9.80 8.50 10.34
C GLN A 3 -8.41 8.38 9.70
N LEU A 4 -7.91 7.16 9.57
CA LEU A 4 -6.68 6.84 8.86
C LEU A 4 -7.03 6.12 7.56
N ILE A 5 -6.55 6.64 6.45
CA ILE A 5 -6.77 6.11 5.10
C ILE A 5 -5.43 5.66 4.55
N LEU A 6 -5.29 4.38 4.23
CA LEU A 6 -4.13 3.84 3.55
C LEU A 6 -4.48 3.58 2.09
N VAL A 7 -3.63 4.05 1.19
CA VAL A 7 -3.76 3.86 -0.26
C VAL A 7 -2.54 3.10 -0.77
N ARG A 8 -2.76 1.97 -1.43
CA ARG A 8 -1.70 1.31 -2.19
C ARG A 8 -1.35 2.15 -3.41
N HIS A 9 -0.07 2.24 -3.73
CA HIS A 9 0.37 2.92 -4.95
C HIS A 9 -0.36 2.43 -6.21
N GLY A 10 -0.44 3.28 -7.23
CA GLY A 10 -0.95 2.95 -8.55
C GLY A 10 -0.13 1.83 -9.22
N GLN A 11 -0.62 1.30 -10.33
CA GLN A 11 0.11 0.27 -11.07
C GLN A 11 1.53 0.73 -11.38
N ALA A 12 2.53 -0.08 -11.00
CA ALA A 12 3.92 0.14 -11.36
C ALA A 12 4.22 -0.30 -12.80
N SER A 13 5.31 0.23 -13.37
CA SER A 13 5.76 -0.09 -14.73
C SER A 13 6.43 -1.46 -14.76
N PHE A 14 5.62 -2.51 -14.73
CA PHE A 14 6.11 -3.89 -14.74
C PHE A 14 6.89 -4.18 -16.03
N GLY A 15 8.17 -4.50 -15.89
CA GLY A 15 9.05 -4.84 -17.01
C GLY A 15 9.79 -3.66 -17.66
N ALA A 16 9.63 -2.42 -17.17
CA ALA A 16 10.50 -1.30 -17.50
C ALA A 16 11.87 -1.43 -16.80
N GLU A 17 12.87 -0.66 -17.24
CA GLU A 17 14.18 -0.58 -16.59
C GLU A 17 14.08 -0.08 -15.13
N ASP A 18 13.14 0.81 -14.86
CA ASP A 18 12.83 1.32 -13.52
C ASP A 18 11.45 0.84 -13.09
N TYR A 19 11.42 -0.28 -12.33
CA TYR A 19 10.19 -0.81 -11.74
C TYR A 19 9.60 0.11 -10.66
N ASP A 20 10.40 1.00 -10.05
CA ASP A 20 9.94 1.90 -8.99
C ASP A 20 9.21 3.15 -9.54
N GLN A 21 8.61 3.07 -10.71
CA GLN A 21 7.78 4.15 -11.25
C GLN A 21 6.39 3.64 -11.65
N LEU A 22 5.42 4.55 -11.67
CA LEU A 22 4.08 4.22 -12.13
C LEU A 22 4.05 4.04 -13.65
N SER A 23 3.15 3.16 -14.10
CA SER A 23 2.70 3.14 -15.50
C SER A 23 1.73 4.31 -15.76
N ASP A 24 1.44 4.59 -17.04
CA ASP A 24 0.40 5.57 -17.41
C ASP A 24 -0.96 5.24 -16.78
N LEU A 25 -1.29 3.94 -16.66
CA LEU A 25 -2.50 3.51 -15.98
C LEU A 25 -2.43 3.80 -14.48
N GLY A 26 -1.27 3.57 -13.84
CA GLY A 26 -1.05 3.88 -12.44
C GLY A 26 -1.25 5.36 -12.11
N HIS A 27 -0.75 6.24 -12.96
CA HIS A 27 -1.00 7.69 -12.85
C HIS A 27 -2.50 8.02 -12.97
N ARG A 28 -3.19 7.46 -13.98
CA ARG A 28 -4.63 7.65 -14.14
C ARG A 28 -5.44 7.12 -12.97
N GLN A 29 -5.07 5.96 -12.40
CA GLN A 29 -5.71 5.40 -11.21
C GLN A 29 -5.60 6.36 -10.01
N GLY A 30 -4.40 6.90 -9.74
CA GLY A 30 -4.19 7.86 -8.67
C GLY A 30 -4.97 9.16 -8.89
N HIS A 31 -4.91 9.73 -10.09
CA HIS A 31 -5.65 10.94 -10.46
C HIS A 31 -7.17 10.74 -10.27
N ARG A 32 -7.71 9.60 -10.71
CA ARG A 32 -9.14 9.28 -10.55
C ARG A 32 -9.55 9.17 -9.08
N LEU A 33 -8.69 8.62 -8.21
CA LEU A 33 -8.96 8.60 -6.78
C LEU A 33 -9.10 10.02 -6.20
N GLY A 34 -8.21 10.92 -6.62
CA GLY A 34 -8.29 12.34 -6.24
C GLY A 34 -9.57 13.02 -6.72
N GLU A 35 -9.98 12.79 -7.99
CA GLU A 35 -11.24 13.28 -8.53
C GLU A 35 -12.44 12.75 -7.74
N TYR A 36 -12.45 11.45 -7.43
CA TYR A 36 -13.51 10.82 -6.66
C TYR A 36 -13.71 11.49 -5.28
N TRP A 37 -12.62 11.78 -4.57
CA TRP A 37 -12.75 12.49 -3.29
C TRP A 37 -13.20 13.94 -3.47
N ARG A 38 -12.78 14.62 -4.54
CA ARG A 38 -13.26 15.96 -4.87
C ARG A 38 -14.75 15.97 -5.22
N GLU A 39 -15.22 15.01 -6.00
CA GLU A 39 -16.64 14.85 -6.31
C GLU A 39 -17.43 14.54 -5.03
N ALA A 40 -16.92 13.64 -4.19
CA ALA A 40 -17.55 13.28 -2.93
C ALA A 40 -17.67 14.47 -1.97
N SER A 41 -16.69 15.38 -1.93
CA SER A 41 -16.71 16.56 -1.06
C SER A 41 -17.78 17.57 -1.40
N GLN A 42 -18.42 17.47 -2.56
CA GLN A 42 -19.54 18.31 -2.95
C GLN A 42 -20.85 17.89 -2.27
N SER A 43 -20.92 16.70 -1.71
CA SER A 43 -22.05 16.25 -0.90
C SER A 43 -21.92 16.75 0.55
N PRO A 44 -22.98 17.27 1.16
CA PRO A 44 -22.96 17.72 2.55
C PRO A 44 -22.49 16.64 3.53
N GLU A 45 -22.86 15.37 3.29
CA GLU A 45 -22.53 14.23 4.15
C GLU A 45 -21.03 13.84 4.08
N ARG A 46 -20.32 14.32 3.07
CA ARG A 46 -18.90 14.02 2.80
C ARG A 46 -18.07 15.26 2.51
N SER A 47 -18.50 16.42 3.00
CA SER A 47 -17.81 17.70 2.78
C SER A 47 -16.36 17.70 3.31
N ASP A 48 -16.04 16.82 4.23
CA ASP A 48 -14.68 16.61 4.77
C ASP A 48 -13.81 15.66 3.94
N ALA A 49 -14.32 15.14 2.81
CA ALA A 49 -13.61 14.13 2.00
C ALA A 49 -12.21 14.58 1.53
N LEU A 50 -11.98 15.88 1.38
CA LEU A 50 -10.69 16.47 1.02
C LEU A 50 -9.92 17.07 2.21
N HIS A 51 -10.49 17.05 3.40
CA HIS A 51 -9.83 17.64 4.56
C HIS A 51 -8.90 16.62 5.22
N PHE A 52 -7.60 16.73 4.95
CA PHE A 52 -6.58 15.92 5.60
C PHE A 52 -5.75 16.77 6.57
N ASP A 53 -5.52 16.28 7.78
CA ASP A 53 -4.60 16.89 8.77
C ASP A 53 -3.15 16.66 8.35
N ALA A 54 -2.88 15.48 7.79
CA ALA A 54 -1.55 15.10 7.32
C ALA A 54 -1.61 14.09 6.17
N VAL A 55 -0.55 14.08 5.37
CA VAL A 55 -0.27 13.07 4.37
C VAL A 55 1.10 12.49 4.68
N LEU A 56 1.17 11.18 4.84
CA LEU A 56 2.41 10.42 5.05
C LEU A 56 2.63 9.50 3.85
N MET A 57 3.88 9.25 3.48
CA MET A 57 4.16 8.27 2.42
C MET A 57 5.52 7.60 2.61
N GLY A 58 5.69 6.43 2.02
CA GLY A 58 7.01 5.83 1.88
C GLY A 58 7.91 6.64 0.94
N SER A 59 9.21 6.37 0.96
CA SER A 59 10.20 7.10 0.15
C SER A 59 10.34 6.59 -1.28
N LEU A 60 9.62 5.54 -1.68
CA LEU A 60 9.69 4.97 -3.02
C LEU A 60 9.11 5.93 -4.06
N LYS A 61 9.65 5.92 -5.27
CA LYS A 61 9.25 6.80 -6.37
C LYS A 61 7.76 6.63 -6.72
N ARG A 62 7.28 5.36 -6.75
CA ARG A 62 5.87 5.04 -7.00
C ARG A 62 4.92 5.57 -5.91
N HIS A 63 5.36 5.70 -4.65
CA HIS A 63 4.55 6.32 -3.59
C HIS A 63 4.37 7.81 -3.85
N ARG A 64 5.49 8.51 -4.17
CA ARG A 64 5.48 9.92 -4.50
C ARG A 64 4.61 10.21 -5.72
N GLN A 65 4.80 9.48 -6.81
CA GLN A 65 4.03 9.66 -8.03
C GLN A 65 2.53 9.38 -7.82
N THR A 66 2.18 8.41 -6.97
CA THR A 66 0.78 8.15 -6.61
C THR A 66 0.19 9.32 -5.83
N TRP A 67 0.92 9.87 -4.85
CA TRP A 67 0.47 11.05 -4.13
C TRP A 67 0.31 12.27 -5.08
N GLU A 68 1.28 12.53 -5.94
CA GLU A 68 1.24 13.62 -6.93
C GLU A 68 -0.02 13.50 -7.82
N ALA A 69 -0.31 12.31 -8.33
CA ALA A 69 -1.50 12.06 -9.13
C ALA A 69 -2.81 12.26 -8.35
N ILE A 70 -2.88 11.78 -7.10
CA ILE A 70 -4.03 12.00 -6.20
C ILE A 70 -4.20 13.50 -5.94
N ALA A 71 -3.14 14.20 -5.59
CA ALA A 71 -3.17 15.62 -5.27
C ALA A 71 -3.63 16.46 -6.47
N GLU A 72 -3.18 16.12 -7.68
CA GLU A 72 -3.62 16.75 -8.93
C GLU A 72 -5.13 16.55 -9.16
N GLY A 73 -5.63 15.31 -9.11
CA GLY A 73 -7.05 14.99 -9.29
C GLY A 73 -7.95 15.63 -8.23
N ALA A 74 -7.49 15.68 -6.99
CA ALA A 74 -8.17 16.29 -5.85
C ALA A 74 -8.02 17.81 -5.79
N LYS A 75 -7.09 18.40 -6.53
CA LYS A 75 -6.67 19.82 -6.46
C LYS A 75 -6.18 20.22 -5.06
N LEU A 76 -5.43 19.31 -4.41
CA LEU A 76 -4.83 19.52 -3.10
C LEU A 76 -3.39 20.03 -3.21
N GLN A 77 -3.01 20.86 -2.25
CA GLN A 77 -1.63 21.34 -2.10
C GLN A 77 -1.17 21.04 -0.67
N MET A 78 -0.56 19.88 -0.50
CA MET A 78 0.01 19.44 0.78
C MET A 78 1.38 18.82 0.54
N THR A 79 2.30 19.05 1.48
CA THR A 79 3.61 18.40 1.47
C THR A 79 3.54 17.14 2.34
N PRO A 80 3.77 15.95 1.77
CA PRO A 80 3.72 14.72 2.56
C PRO A 80 4.96 14.56 3.44
N GLU A 81 4.78 13.93 4.59
CA GLU A 81 5.86 13.46 5.46
C GLU A 81 6.40 12.13 4.93
N ILE A 82 7.73 12.00 4.87
CA ILE A 82 8.39 10.79 4.36
C ILE A 82 8.71 9.84 5.50
N TRP A 83 8.17 8.62 5.42
CA TRP A 83 8.34 7.56 6.39
C TRP A 83 8.91 6.30 5.72
N PRO A 84 10.23 6.04 5.78
CA PRO A 84 10.81 4.84 5.16
C PRO A 84 10.22 3.51 5.66
N GLY A 85 9.67 3.49 6.88
CA GLY A 85 8.93 2.33 7.41
C GLY A 85 7.65 1.95 6.64
N LEU A 86 7.23 2.80 5.68
CA LEU A 86 6.12 2.53 4.77
C LEU A 86 6.58 1.96 3.42
N ASN A 87 7.87 1.70 3.24
CA ASN A 87 8.39 1.13 1.99
C ASN A 87 8.07 -0.37 1.89
N GLU A 88 7.92 -0.82 0.65
CA GLU A 88 7.75 -2.25 0.36
C GLU A 88 9.05 -3.02 0.63
N TYR A 89 8.93 -4.29 0.93
CA TYR A 89 10.04 -5.23 0.97
C TYR A 89 10.50 -5.59 -0.46
N ASP A 90 11.73 -6.07 -0.59
CA ASP A 90 12.28 -6.56 -1.86
C ASP A 90 11.85 -8.02 -2.11
N SER A 91 10.92 -8.19 -3.05
CA SER A 91 10.41 -9.51 -3.43
C SER A 91 11.46 -10.41 -4.08
N HIS A 92 12.44 -9.85 -4.80
CA HIS A 92 13.53 -10.63 -5.40
C HIS A 92 14.46 -11.16 -4.31
N ALA A 93 14.87 -10.30 -3.37
CA ALA A 93 15.71 -10.74 -2.25
C ALA A 93 15.03 -11.83 -1.40
N LEU A 94 13.70 -11.78 -1.25
CA LEU A 94 12.94 -12.85 -0.58
C LEU A 94 12.97 -14.16 -1.36
N ILE A 95 12.73 -14.11 -2.68
CA ILE A 95 12.76 -15.29 -3.53
C ILE A 95 14.15 -15.93 -3.56
N ASP A 96 15.20 -15.14 -3.65
CA ASP A 96 16.59 -15.62 -3.65
C ASP A 96 16.94 -16.44 -2.40
N THR A 97 16.27 -16.22 -1.27
CA THR A 97 16.49 -17.03 -0.06
C THR A 97 15.98 -18.46 -0.17
N VAL A 98 15.06 -18.74 -1.08
CA VAL A 98 14.41 -20.05 -1.27
C VAL A 98 14.65 -20.65 -2.65
N HIS A 99 15.13 -19.84 -3.58
CA HIS A 99 15.47 -20.22 -4.95
C HIS A 99 16.67 -19.37 -5.44
N PRO A 100 17.89 -19.79 -5.15
CA PRO A 100 19.09 -18.99 -5.46
C PRO A 100 19.46 -18.92 -6.95
N GLU A 101 18.81 -19.74 -7.79
CA GLU A 101 19.01 -19.72 -9.22
C GLU A 101 18.20 -18.59 -9.87
N PRO A 102 18.73 -17.90 -10.91
CA PRO A 102 18.00 -16.85 -11.59
C PRO A 102 16.66 -17.35 -12.15
N LEU A 103 15.57 -16.70 -11.77
CA LEU A 103 14.27 -16.98 -12.34
C LEU A 103 14.08 -16.23 -13.66
N ALA A 104 13.60 -16.95 -14.67
CA ALA A 104 13.15 -16.30 -15.88
C ALA A 104 11.96 -15.36 -15.58
N LYS A 105 11.88 -14.25 -16.33
CA LYS A 105 10.73 -13.35 -16.23
C LYS A 105 9.46 -14.13 -16.55
N PRO A 106 8.45 -14.12 -15.67
CA PRO A 106 7.22 -14.89 -15.92
C PRO A 106 6.46 -14.31 -17.11
N ASP A 107 6.12 -15.16 -18.08
CA ASP A 107 5.37 -14.85 -19.29
C ASP A 107 4.16 -15.77 -19.49
N THR A 108 4.04 -16.85 -18.69
CA THR A 108 2.91 -17.76 -18.67
C THR A 108 2.20 -17.77 -17.33
N PRO A 109 0.88 -18.13 -17.27
CA PRO A 109 0.16 -18.26 -16.02
C PRO A 109 0.83 -19.23 -15.01
N GLU A 110 1.46 -20.31 -15.51
CA GLU A 110 2.16 -21.31 -14.72
C GLU A 110 3.41 -20.70 -14.08
N MET A 111 4.19 -19.92 -14.82
CA MET A 111 5.38 -19.21 -14.31
C MET A 111 4.98 -18.17 -13.27
N TYR A 112 3.90 -17.41 -13.47
CA TYR A 112 3.37 -16.49 -12.46
C TYR A 112 2.97 -17.25 -11.18
N LYS A 113 2.26 -18.37 -11.29
CA LYS A 113 1.89 -19.20 -10.13
C LYS A 113 3.13 -19.75 -9.40
N HIS A 114 4.17 -20.13 -10.14
CA HIS A 114 5.43 -20.60 -9.56
C HIS A 114 6.13 -19.47 -8.80
N HIS A 115 6.25 -18.29 -9.41
CA HIS A 115 6.84 -17.10 -8.81
C HIS A 115 6.12 -16.72 -7.50
N PHE A 116 4.78 -16.68 -7.51
CA PHE A 116 4.01 -16.40 -6.31
C PHE A 116 4.16 -17.45 -5.21
N ARG A 117 4.34 -18.74 -5.55
CA ARG A 117 4.63 -19.77 -4.55
C ARG A 117 5.98 -19.57 -3.89
N LEU A 118 7.01 -19.23 -4.67
CA LEU A 118 8.34 -18.93 -4.14
C LEU A 118 8.31 -17.69 -3.24
N LEU A 119 7.66 -16.61 -3.69
CA LEU A 119 7.51 -15.40 -2.89
C LEU A 119 6.78 -15.70 -1.55
N ARG A 120 5.70 -16.48 -1.58
CA ARG A 120 4.99 -16.91 -0.37
C ARG A 120 5.92 -17.65 0.59
N THR A 121 6.69 -18.61 0.08
CA THR A 121 7.64 -19.38 0.90
C THR A 121 8.73 -18.49 1.49
N GLY A 122 9.28 -17.57 0.69
CA GLY A 122 10.28 -16.59 1.15
C GLY A 122 9.73 -15.69 2.26
N LEU A 123 8.50 -15.18 2.08
CA LEU A 123 7.80 -14.37 3.09
C LEU A 123 7.59 -15.15 4.40
N GLN A 124 7.10 -16.39 4.32
CA GLN A 124 6.87 -17.23 5.51
C GLN A 124 8.16 -17.43 6.30
N LYS A 125 9.26 -17.77 5.62
CA LYS A 125 10.58 -17.96 6.26
C LYS A 125 11.14 -16.68 6.85
N TRP A 126 11.01 -15.55 6.16
CA TRP A 126 11.43 -14.25 6.67
C TRP A 126 10.61 -13.84 7.89
N MET A 127 9.28 -14.02 7.87
CA MET A 127 8.40 -13.73 9.00
C MET A 127 8.70 -14.62 10.21
N ALA A 128 9.08 -15.90 9.98
CA ALA A 128 9.51 -16.82 11.03
C ALA A 128 10.93 -16.54 11.54
N GLY A 129 11.69 -15.63 10.90
CA GLY A 129 13.08 -15.37 11.24
C GLY A 129 14.07 -16.47 10.81
N GLU A 130 13.64 -17.38 9.94
CA GLU A 130 14.46 -18.49 9.42
C GLU A 130 15.43 -18.02 8.34
N THR A 131 15.13 -16.93 7.65
CA THR A 131 15.97 -16.34 6.60
C THR A 131 16.16 -14.85 6.81
N GLN A 132 17.32 -14.34 6.35
CA GLN A 132 17.62 -12.91 6.30
C GLN A 132 17.92 -12.54 4.84
N PRO A 133 16.95 -11.99 4.08
CA PRO A 133 17.16 -11.56 2.70
C PRO A 133 18.24 -10.46 2.63
N LYS A 134 19.09 -10.53 1.62
CA LYS A 134 20.20 -9.58 1.46
C LYS A 134 19.69 -8.16 1.24
N GLY A 135 20.23 -7.21 1.99
CA GLY A 135 19.85 -5.79 1.87
C GLY A 135 18.52 -5.41 2.51
N MET A 136 17.81 -6.36 3.08
CA MET A 136 16.53 -6.11 3.76
C MET A 136 16.70 -6.06 5.29
N PRO A 137 15.79 -5.33 6.00
CA PRO A 137 15.68 -5.46 7.44
C PRO A 137 15.17 -6.84 7.83
N THR A 138 15.29 -7.20 9.12
CA THR A 138 14.54 -8.33 9.67
C THR A 138 13.03 -8.06 9.59
N PHE A 139 12.20 -9.11 9.58
CA PHE A 139 10.75 -8.89 9.61
C PHE A 139 10.30 -8.12 10.86
N ALA A 140 10.92 -8.36 12.00
CA ALA A 140 10.64 -7.61 13.21
C ALA A 140 10.93 -6.10 13.04
N ALA A 141 12.03 -5.73 12.39
CA ALA A 141 12.34 -4.32 12.11
C ALA A 141 11.38 -3.71 11.08
N PHE A 142 11.03 -4.44 10.02
CA PHE A 142 10.02 -4.03 9.03
C PHE A 142 8.66 -3.80 9.69
N SER A 143 8.17 -4.78 10.44
CA SER A 143 6.90 -4.73 11.18
C SER A 143 6.90 -3.61 12.24
N GLY A 144 8.04 -3.43 12.93
CA GLY A 144 8.23 -2.33 13.89
C GLY A 144 8.17 -0.94 13.25
N GLY A 145 8.68 -0.77 12.05
CA GLY A 145 8.56 0.47 11.29
C GLY A 145 7.11 0.86 11.00
N ILE A 146 6.29 -0.11 10.62
CA ILE A 146 4.85 0.08 10.38
C ILE A 146 4.13 0.42 11.69
N GLN A 147 4.45 -0.31 12.77
CA GLN A 147 3.89 -0.04 14.10
C GLN A 147 4.21 1.39 14.57
N ALA A 148 5.44 1.87 14.34
CA ALA A 148 5.85 3.22 14.68
C ALA A 148 5.03 4.29 13.95
N VAL A 149 4.74 4.08 12.66
CA VAL A 149 3.86 4.99 11.89
C VAL A 149 2.43 4.98 12.45
N LEU A 150 1.86 3.82 12.72
CA LEU A 150 0.52 3.71 13.32
C LEU A 150 0.47 4.39 14.70
N GLN A 151 1.52 4.25 15.50
CA GLN A 151 1.63 4.92 16.78
C GLN A 151 1.70 6.44 16.61
N HIS A 152 2.56 6.93 15.72
CA HIS A 152 2.68 8.35 15.41
C HIS A 152 1.32 8.97 15.02
N VAL A 153 0.57 8.30 14.12
CA VAL A 153 -0.76 8.77 13.72
C VAL A 153 -1.70 8.96 14.92
N ARG A 154 -1.70 8.03 15.88
CA ARG A 154 -2.55 8.14 17.09
C ARG A 154 -2.12 9.23 18.06
N GLU A 155 -0.82 9.51 18.11
CA GLU A 155 -0.23 10.46 19.08
C GLU A 155 -0.23 11.89 18.52
N ALA A 156 0.03 12.07 17.23
CA ALA A 156 0.22 13.39 16.62
C ALA A 156 -1.05 13.95 15.97
N HIS A 157 -2.03 13.11 15.61
CA HIS A 157 -3.19 13.54 14.83
C HIS A 157 -4.51 13.16 15.50
N GLN A 158 -5.58 13.89 15.16
CA GLN A 158 -6.93 13.69 15.70
C GLN A 158 -8.01 13.64 14.61
N GLY A 159 -7.72 14.16 13.42
CA GLY A 159 -8.64 14.24 12.29
C GLY A 159 -8.36 13.15 11.25
N ARG A 160 -8.24 13.54 10.00
CA ARG A 160 -8.12 12.63 8.86
C ARG A 160 -6.68 12.58 8.35
N VAL A 161 -6.07 11.41 8.33
CA VAL A 161 -4.69 11.18 7.88
C VAL A 161 -4.69 10.25 6.66
N LEU A 162 -3.96 10.65 5.62
CA LEU A 162 -3.73 9.84 4.43
C LEU A 162 -2.33 9.23 4.47
N ILE A 163 -2.22 7.94 4.17
CA ILE A 163 -0.95 7.24 3.96
C ILE A 163 -0.91 6.65 2.55
N VAL A 164 0.13 6.98 1.77
CA VAL A 164 0.41 6.31 0.49
C VAL A 164 1.56 5.33 0.68
N SER A 165 1.32 4.06 0.39
CA SER A 165 2.25 2.97 0.66
C SER A 165 2.12 1.81 -0.34
N SER A 166 2.65 0.65 0.02
CA SER A 166 2.62 -0.58 -0.78
C SER A 166 1.81 -1.67 -0.11
N GLY A 167 1.61 -2.78 -0.82
CA GLY A 167 0.78 -3.88 -0.37
C GLY A 167 1.26 -4.54 0.91
N GLY A 168 2.55 -4.82 1.02
CA GLY A 168 3.14 -5.45 2.21
C GLY A 168 2.97 -4.63 3.49
N PRO A 169 3.35 -3.35 3.54
CA PRO A 169 3.10 -2.49 4.69
C PRO A 169 1.62 -2.36 5.05
N ILE A 170 0.71 -2.18 4.08
CA ILE A 170 -0.74 -2.06 4.34
C ILE A 170 -1.29 -3.37 4.93
N ALA A 171 -0.95 -4.51 4.34
CA ALA A 171 -1.37 -5.81 4.82
C ALA A 171 -0.84 -6.11 6.24
N THR A 172 0.42 -5.71 6.52
CA THR A 172 1.02 -5.84 7.85
C THR A 172 0.31 -4.93 8.87
N ALA A 173 -0.02 -3.68 8.50
CA ALA A 173 -0.79 -2.77 9.35
C ALA A 173 -2.16 -3.36 9.71
N VAL A 174 -2.88 -3.94 8.74
CA VAL A 174 -4.17 -4.61 8.98
C VAL A 174 -4.00 -5.80 9.93
N SER A 175 -2.99 -6.66 9.69
CA SER A 175 -2.73 -7.82 10.56
C SER A 175 -2.42 -7.41 12.00
N GLN A 176 -1.60 -6.36 12.18
CA GLN A 176 -1.28 -5.82 13.53
C GLN A 176 -2.52 -5.29 14.24
N VAL A 177 -3.36 -4.50 13.55
CA VAL A 177 -4.58 -3.91 14.15
C VAL A 177 -5.59 -4.99 14.55
N LEU A 178 -5.68 -6.07 13.76
CA LEU A 178 -6.57 -7.20 14.04
C LEU A 178 -5.97 -8.22 15.02
N ALA A 179 -4.73 -8.03 15.47
CA ALA A 179 -3.97 -9.01 16.25
C ALA A 179 -3.95 -10.40 15.59
N ALA A 180 -3.93 -10.43 14.26
CA ALA A 180 -3.89 -11.65 13.47
C ALA A 180 -2.45 -12.20 13.39
N PRO A 181 -2.26 -13.50 13.11
CA PRO A 181 -0.95 -14.06 12.81
C PRO A 181 -0.26 -13.30 11.68
N SER A 182 1.08 -13.16 11.75
CA SER A 182 1.87 -12.40 10.75
C SER A 182 1.63 -12.90 9.32
N GLU A 183 1.43 -14.20 9.15
CA GLU A 183 1.19 -14.85 7.86
C GLU A 183 -0.13 -14.40 7.21
N THR A 184 -1.08 -13.86 8.00
CA THR A 184 -2.31 -13.25 7.46
C THR A 184 -1.97 -12.08 6.52
N ALA A 185 -0.87 -11.35 6.78
CA ALA A 185 -0.42 -10.28 5.89
C ALA A 185 -0.07 -10.79 4.49
N ILE A 186 0.38 -12.03 4.33
CA ILE A 186 0.67 -12.63 3.01
C ILE A 186 -0.63 -12.75 2.20
N GLU A 187 -1.69 -13.31 2.82
CA GLU A 187 -2.98 -13.50 2.14
C GLU A 187 -3.61 -12.16 1.73
N LEU A 188 -3.54 -11.18 2.62
CA LEU A 188 -4.03 -9.84 2.36
C LEU A 188 -3.23 -9.17 1.22
N ASN A 189 -1.88 -9.22 1.29
CA ASN A 189 -1.02 -8.58 0.31
C ASN A 189 -1.19 -9.13 -1.11
N LEU A 190 -1.29 -10.46 -1.25
CA LEU A 190 -1.42 -11.10 -2.57
C LEU A 190 -2.74 -10.74 -3.30
N ARG A 191 -3.68 -10.09 -2.64
CA ARG A 191 -5.00 -9.72 -3.18
C ARG A 191 -5.27 -8.22 -3.18
N ILE A 192 -4.38 -7.41 -2.61
CA ILE A 192 -4.58 -5.97 -2.59
C ILE A 192 -4.44 -5.38 -4.00
N ARG A 193 -5.35 -4.48 -4.36
CA ARG A 193 -5.40 -3.85 -5.69
C ARG A 193 -4.67 -2.51 -5.69
N ASN A 194 -4.18 -2.10 -6.85
CA ASN A 194 -3.55 -0.78 -7.00
C ASN A 194 -4.57 0.32 -6.74
N THR A 195 -4.15 1.38 -6.08
CA THR A 195 -4.97 2.49 -5.57
C THR A 195 -6.12 2.08 -4.65
N ALA A 196 -6.12 0.82 -4.18
CA ALA A 196 -7.12 0.40 -3.22
C ALA A 196 -7.00 1.19 -1.90
N VAL A 197 -8.16 1.52 -1.36
CA VAL A 197 -8.35 2.26 -0.11
C VAL A 197 -8.63 1.28 1.01
N THR A 198 -7.88 1.42 2.10
CA THR A 198 -8.09 0.72 3.38
C THR A 198 -8.30 1.76 4.46
N GLU A 199 -9.36 1.63 5.25
CA GLU A 199 -9.77 2.65 6.21
C GLU A 199 -9.78 2.12 7.63
N PHE A 200 -9.29 2.94 8.55
CA PHE A 200 -9.36 2.73 9.99
C PHE A 200 -9.98 3.95 10.66
N ALA A 201 -10.80 3.72 11.67
CA ALA A 201 -11.01 4.71 12.70
C ALA A 201 -9.88 4.61 13.74
N PHE A 202 -9.48 5.72 14.36
CA PHE A 202 -8.50 5.68 15.42
C PHE A 202 -8.83 6.61 16.58
N THR A 203 -8.30 6.25 17.74
CA THR A 203 -8.26 7.04 18.97
C THR A 203 -6.82 7.04 19.49
N PRO A 204 -6.45 7.85 20.50
CA PRO A 204 -5.13 7.74 21.12
C PRO A 204 -4.76 6.34 21.63
N LYS A 205 -5.77 5.47 21.85
CA LYS A 205 -5.57 4.12 22.41
C LYS A 205 -5.45 3.02 21.36
N ARG A 206 -6.14 3.12 20.22
CA ARG A 206 -6.24 2.02 19.24
C ARG A 206 -6.66 2.48 17.84
N HIS A 207 -6.36 1.63 16.86
CA HIS A 207 -6.99 1.64 15.53
C HIS A 207 -8.11 0.59 15.47
N MET A 208 -9.07 0.81 14.58
CA MET A 208 -10.20 -0.09 14.31
C MET A 208 -10.39 -0.16 12.80
N LEU A 209 -10.25 -1.34 12.20
CA LEU A 209 -10.44 -1.52 10.77
C LEU A 209 -11.90 -1.28 10.40
N LEU A 210 -12.17 -0.41 9.45
CA LEU A 210 -13.49 -0.11 8.89
C LEU A 210 -13.69 -0.82 7.56
N SER A 211 -12.68 -0.77 6.69
CA SER A 211 -12.76 -1.37 5.37
C SER A 211 -11.36 -1.73 4.85
N TYR A 212 -11.28 -2.72 3.95
CA TYR A 212 -10.04 -3.17 3.36
C TYR A 212 -10.17 -3.34 1.85
N ASN A 213 -9.16 -2.84 1.10
CA ASN A 213 -8.97 -3.13 -0.31
C ASN A 213 -10.15 -2.68 -1.20
N ASN A 214 -10.75 -1.53 -0.95
CA ASN A 214 -11.86 -0.98 -1.72
C ASN A 214 -11.39 -0.10 -2.89
N LEU A 215 -12.15 -0.10 -3.98
CA LEU A 215 -11.91 0.73 -5.18
C LEU A 215 -13.15 1.58 -5.54
N PRO A 216 -13.67 2.43 -4.63
CA PRO A 216 -14.91 3.17 -4.89
C PRO A 216 -14.79 4.14 -6.06
N HIS A 217 -13.58 4.57 -6.40
CA HIS A 217 -13.30 5.47 -7.52
C HIS A 217 -13.29 4.77 -8.90
N LEU A 218 -13.25 3.42 -8.92
CA LEU A 218 -13.23 2.61 -10.14
C LEU A 218 -14.49 1.74 -10.30
N ASP A 219 -15.56 2.05 -9.59
CA ASP A 219 -16.81 1.27 -9.62
C ASP A 219 -17.70 1.58 -10.85
N GLY A 220 -17.34 2.55 -11.66
CA GLY A 220 -18.07 2.91 -12.87
C GLY A 220 -17.67 2.07 -14.10
N SER A 221 -18.61 1.87 -15.02
CA SER A 221 -18.38 1.15 -16.29
C SER A 221 -17.25 1.77 -17.13
N SER A 222 -17.00 3.06 -17.01
CA SER A 222 -15.91 3.79 -17.69
C SER A 222 -14.50 3.35 -17.22
N TYR A 223 -14.39 2.66 -16.09
CA TYR A 223 -13.12 2.20 -15.51
C TYR A 223 -12.93 0.69 -15.63
N GLN A 224 -13.71 0.05 -16.51
CA GLN A 224 -13.54 -1.37 -16.80
C GLN A 224 -12.11 -1.65 -17.29
N GLY A 225 -11.43 -2.62 -16.67
CA GLY A 225 -10.02 -2.95 -16.97
C GLY A 225 -8.98 -2.10 -16.22
N TRP A 226 -9.39 -1.14 -15.38
CA TRP A 226 -8.45 -0.36 -14.56
C TRP A 226 -8.07 -1.06 -13.23
N THR A 227 -8.72 -2.12 -12.87
CA THR A 227 -8.35 -2.90 -11.68
C THR A 227 -7.10 -3.73 -11.95
N THR A 228 -6.03 -3.48 -11.22
CA THR A 228 -4.73 -4.15 -11.34
C THR A 228 -4.17 -4.56 -9.98
N TYR A 229 -3.15 -5.44 -9.98
CA TYR A 229 -2.61 -6.07 -8.77
C TYR A 229 -1.08 -5.96 -8.64
N SER A 230 -0.39 -5.35 -9.61
CA SER A 230 1.08 -5.26 -9.65
C SER A 230 1.64 -3.97 -9.08
#